data_037456bede94f23cbb2526e86804d7c8
#
_entry.id   037456bede94f23cbb2526e86804d7c8
#
_cell.length_a   1.000
_cell.length_b   1.000
_cell.length_c   1.000
_cell.angle_alpha   90.00
_cell.angle_beta   90.00
_cell.angle_gamma   90.00
#
_symmetry.space_group_name_H-M   'P 1'
#
loop_
_entity.id
_entity.type
_entity.pdbx_description
1 polymer ?
#
loop_
_entity_poly.entity_id
_entity_poly.type
_entity_poly.pdbx_seq_one_letter_code
_entity_poly.pdbx_strand_id
1 'polypeptide(L)'
;MDSIYKTKVSENAYGIEPVYIRVNGTLTIKNNDTLFSIKEVDSVQQVNFKTHCLPFEFIALGNEPFWNVQILPLVNKIIFKSPTETKEFAYKNSKIDSGKIMYESASGSEEAIKIIIEKQNCSDGMSDRQYHYSAQVILGSKMLKGCAIRKGEQLPGNP
;
A
#
# COMPACT_ATOMS: atom_id res chain seq x y z
N MET A 1 -4.43 -24.79 -14.14
CA MET A 1 -4.26 -23.59 -13.29
C MET A 1 -5.55 -23.20 -12.55
N ASP A 2 -6.69 -23.29 -13.21
CA ASP A 2 -7.99 -22.89 -12.65
C ASP A 2 -8.44 -23.67 -11.42
N SER A 3 -8.06 -24.94 -11.30
CA SER A 3 -8.52 -25.81 -10.18
C SER A 3 -7.89 -25.44 -8.84
N ILE A 4 -6.60 -25.06 -8.79
CA ILE A 4 -5.91 -24.69 -7.55
C ILE A 4 -6.35 -23.30 -7.09
N TYR A 5 -6.63 -22.42 -8.04
CA TYR A 5 -7.10 -21.07 -7.74
C TYR A 5 -8.51 -21.10 -7.15
N LYS A 6 -9.44 -21.83 -7.76
CA LYS A 6 -10.84 -21.96 -7.31
C LYS A 6 -10.98 -22.65 -5.93
N THR A 7 -10.04 -23.51 -5.54
CA THR A 7 -10.13 -24.26 -4.27
C THR A 7 -9.63 -23.48 -3.06
N LYS A 8 -8.88 -22.40 -3.25
CA LYS A 8 -8.20 -21.69 -2.15
C LYS A 8 -8.58 -20.20 -2.01
N VAL A 9 -9.32 -19.64 -2.95
CA VAL A 9 -9.86 -18.28 -2.85
C VAL A 9 -11.28 -18.37 -2.32
N SER A 10 -11.50 -17.96 -1.07
CA SER A 10 -12.86 -17.79 -0.57
C SER A 10 -13.44 -16.50 -1.16
N GLU A 11 -14.53 -16.61 -1.91
CA GLU A 11 -15.38 -15.47 -2.21
C GLU A 11 -16.07 -15.05 -0.91
N ASN A 12 -15.66 -13.94 -0.33
CA ASN A 12 -16.44 -13.33 0.73
C ASN A 12 -17.37 -12.26 0.14
N ALA A 13 -18.35 -11.82 0.94
CA ALA A 13 -19.42 -10.91 0.52
C ALA A 13 -18.94 -9.52 0.01
N TYR A 14 -17.64 -9.25 0.02
CA TYR A 14 -17.01 -7.97 -0.33
C TYR A 14 -16.12 -8.03 -1.58
N GLY A 15 -16.12 -9.13 -2.31
CA GLY A 15 -15.35 -9.31 -3.53
C GLY A 15 -14.08 -10.16 -3.36
N ILE A 16 -13.27 -10.21 -4.43
CA ILE A 16 -12.04 -11.02 -4.45
C ILE A 16 -10.98 -10.35 -3.57
N GLU A 17 -10.62 -10.97 -2.46
CA GLU A 17 -9.48 -10.54 -1.67
C GLU A 17 -8.17 -10.83 -2.38
N PRO A 18 -7.20 -9.90 -2.34
CA PRO A 18 -5.89 -10.15 -2.90
C PRO A 18 -5.20 -11.30 -2.16
N VAL A 19 -4.59 -12.19 -2.90
CA VAL A 19 -3.83 -13.32 -2.35
C VAL A 19 -2.36 -13.21 -2.71
N TYR A 20 -1.51 -13.63 -1.81
CA TYR A 20 -0.09 -13.86 -2.05
C TYR A 20 0.09 -15.28 -2.58
N ILE A 21 0.72 -15.40 -3.76
CA ILE A 21 1.02 -16.69 -4.37
C ILE A 21 2.54 -16.82 -4.49
N ARG A 22 3.12 -17.83 -3.88
CA ARG A 22 4.51 -18.22 -4.10
C ARG A 22 4.54 -19.25 -5.21
N VAL A 23 5.33 -18.99 -6.24
CA VAL A 23 5.43 -19.85 -7.41
C VAL A 23 6.88 -20.12 -7.78
N ASN A 24 7.13 -21.31 -8.31
CA ASN A 24 8.39 -21.67 -8.96
C ASN A 24 8.18 -21.67 -10.47
N GLY A 25 9.15 -21.13 -11.20
CA GLY A 25 9.00 -21.01 -12.65
C GLY A 25 10.30 -20.60 -13.34
N THR A 26 10.20 -20.35 -14.64
CA THR A 26 11.32 -19.93 -15.47
C THR A 26 11.06 -18.52 -15.98
N LEU A 27 12.03 -17.65 -15.79
CA LEU A 27 12.07 -16.31 -16.36
C LEU A 27 12.71 -16.37 -17.74
N THR A 28 12.01 -15.85 -18.76
CA THR A 28 12.53 -15.76 -20.14
C THR A 28 12.41 -14.31 -20.61
N ILE A 29 13.49 -13.77 -21.15
CA ILE A 29 13.50 -12.44 -21.76
C ILE A 29 13.53 -12.63 -23.27
N LYS A 30 12.53 -12.12 -23.97
CA LYS A 30 12.42 -12.18 -25.42
C LYS A 30 11.89 -10.84 -25.96
N ASN A 31 12.61 -10.21 -26.89
CA ASN A 31 12.25 -8.94 -27.51
C ASN A 31 11.91 -7.81 -26.51
N ASN A 32 12.72 -7.64 -25.47
CA ASN A 32 12.48 -6.72 -24.35
C ASN A 32 11.28 -7.05 -23.45
N ASP A 33 10.55 -8.10 -23.73
CA ASP A 33 9.48 -8.58 -22.86
C ASP A 33 10.01 -9.61 -21.87
N THR A 34 9.58 -9.50 -20.64
CA THR A 34 9.91 -10.47 -19.58
C THR A 34 8.72 -11.38 -19.35
N LEU A 35 8.90 -12.67 -19.67
CA LEU A 35 7.90 -13.71 -19.49
C LEU A 35 8.28 -14.60 -18.31
N PHE A 36 7.36 -14.80 -17.38
CA PHE A 36 7.52 -15.75 -16.30
C PHE A 36 6.56 -16.93 -16.49
N SER A 37 7.13 -18.11 -16.77
CA SER A 37 6.37 -19.35 -16.92
C SER A 37 6.31 -20.08 -15.59
N ILE A 38 5.12 -20.16 -15.00
CA ILE A 38 4.89 -20.83 -13.71
C ILE A 38 4.92 -22.35 -13.95
N LYS A 39 5.81 -23.06 -13.24
CA LYS A 39 5.89 -24.53 -13.21
C LYS A 39 5.10 -25.11 -12.06
N GLU A 40 5.13 -24.45 -10.91
CA GLU A 40 4.55 -24.95 -9.69
C GLU A 40 4.04 -23.80 -8.82
N VAL A 41 2.94 -24.02 -8.11
CA VAL A 41 2.43 -23.12 -7.07
C VAL A 41 2.76 -23.75 -5.72
N ASP A 42 3.72 -23.15 -5.02
CA ASP A 42 4.20 -23.63 -3.72
C ASP A 42 3.21 -23.30 -2.59
N SER A 43 2.72 -22.05 -2.55
CA SER A 43 1.76 -21.63 -1.53
C SER A 43 0.83 -20.52 -2.00
N VAL A 44 -0.37 -20.49 -1.43
CA VAL A 44 -1.35 -19.42 -1.59
C VAL A 44 -1.79 -18.97 -0.20
N GLN A 45 -1.63 -17.68 0.12
CA GLN A 45 -1.94 -17.11 1.41
C GLN A 45 -2.72 -15.81 1.24
N GLN A 46 -3.51 -15.43 2.23
CA GLN A 46 -4.09 -14.09 2.27
C GLN A 46 -3.00 -13.03 2.34
N VAL A 47 -3.21 -11.93 1.62
CA VAL A 47 -2.30 -10.79 1.68
C VAL A 47 -2.44 -10.12 3.05
N ASN A 48 -1.33 -10.03 3.75
CA ASN A 48 -1.23 -9.32 5.01
C ASN A 48 0.09 -8.51 5.06
N PHE A 49 0.33 -7.75 6.10
CA PHE A 49 1.55 -6.92 6.24
C PHE A 49 2.85 -7.75 6.26
N LYS A 50 2.79 -9.05 6.54
CA LYS A 50 3.94 -9.96 6.53
C LYS A 50 4.26 -10.47 5.12
N THR A 51 3.27 -10.45 4.21
CA THR A 51 3.48 -10.85 2.82
C THR A 51 3.97 -9.65 2.04
N HIS A 52 5.25 -9.55 1.76
CA HIS A 52 5.93 -8.42 1.12
C HIS A 52 5.50 -8.09 -0.33
N CYS A 53 4.44 -8.72 -0.83
CA CYS A 53 3.93 -8.53 -2.20
C CYS A 53 2.76 -7.56 -2.31
N LEU A 54 2.43 -6.82 -1.25
CA LEU A 54 1.46 -5.74 -1.36
C LEU A 54 1.93 -4.70 -2.39
N PRO A 55 1.06 -4.26 -3.30
CA PRO A 55 1.43 -3.33 -4.36
C PRO A 55 1.67 -1.88 -3.87
N PHE A 56 1.70 -1.64 -2.56
CA PHE A 56 1.93 -0.32 -2.01
C PHE A 56 3.43 0.01 -1.90
N GLU A 57 3.73 1.29 -2.03
CA GLU A 57 5.03 1.86 -1.66
C GLU A 57 5.03 2.28 -0.18
N PHE A 58 3.97 2.99 0.23
CA PHE A 58 3.69 3.37 1.60
C PHE A 58 2.23 3.13 1.96
N ILE A 59 2.00 2.81 3.23
CA ILE A 59 0.71 2.95 3.89
C ILE A 59 0.90 3.97 5.01
N ALA A 60 0.16 5.08 4.96
CA ALA A 60 0.07 6.04 6.04
C ALA A 60 -1.25 5.86 6.79
N LEU A 61 -1.24 6.06 8.10
CA LEU A 61 -2.41 5.85 8.95
C LEU A 61 -2.41 6.83 10.13
N GLY A 62 -3.60 7.14 10.61
CA GLY A 62 -3.81 7.95 11.81
C GLY A 62 -5.10 7.54 12.51
N ASN A 63 -5.19 7.84 13.80
CA ASN A 63 -6.24 7.36 14.69
C ASN A 63 -7.25 8.45 15.11
N GLU A 64 -6.91 9.73 14.99
CA GLU A 64 -7.79 10.83 15.40
C GLU A 64 -7.89 11.92 14.33
N PRO A 65 -8.91 11.83 13.48
CA PRO A 65 -9.86 10.73 13.23
C PRO A 65 -9.16 9.52 12.61
N PHE A 66 -9.81 8.35 12.60
CA PHE A 66 -9.28 7.18 11.88
C PHE A 66 -9.22 7.44 10.38
N TRP A 67 -8.04 7.23 9.81
CA TRP A 67 -7.84 7.29 8.36
C TRP A 67 -6.65 6.42 7.95
N ASN A 68 -6.64 6.03 6.69
CA ASN A 68 -5.43 5.49 6.06
C ASN A 68 -5.32 5.96 4.61
N VAL A 69 -4.07 5.98 4.13
CA VAL A 69 -3.74 6.24 2.72
C VAL A 69 -2.82 5.14 2.24
N GLN A 70 -3.16 4.56 1.11
CA GLN A 70 -2.34 3.59 0.41
C GLN A 70 -1.78 4.22 -0.86
N ILE A 71 -0.46 4.22 -1.00
CA ILE A 71 0.23 4.72 -2.19
C ILE A 71 0.64 3.52 -3.02
N LEU A 72 0.05 3.37 -4.21
CA LEU A 72 0.05 2.18 -5.06
C LEU A 72 0.61 2.52 -6.46
N PRO A 73 1.95 2.67 -6.61
CA PRO A 73 2.56 3.08 -7.88
C PRO A 73 2.27 2.12 -9.04
N LEU A 74 2.31 0.80 -8.77
CA LEU A 74 2.13 -0.22 -9.80
C LEU A 74 0.74 -0.22 -10.48
N VAL A 75 -0.26 0.34 -9.79
CA VAL A 75 -1.62 0.47 -10.33
C VAL A 75 -2.02 1.92 -10.55
N ASN A 76 -1.06 2.85 -10.48
CA ASN A 76 -1.28 4.28 -10.68
C ASN A 76 -2.34 4.91 -9.77
N LYS A 77 -2.41 4.48 -8.50
CA LYS A 77 -3.44 4.93 -7.56
C LYS A 77 -2.87 5.38 -6.22
N ILE A 78 -3.54 6.36 -5.64
CA ILE A 78 -3.49 6.69 -4.21
C ILE A 78 -4.91 6.54 -3.68
N ILE A 79 -5.09 5.76 -2.61
CA ILE A 79 -6.40 5.49 -2.03
C ILE A 79 -6.42 6.04 -0.61
N PHE A 80 -7.28 7.02 -0.38
CA PHE A 80 -7.61 7.52 0.96
C PHE A 80 -8.86 6.81 1.47
N LYS A 81 -8.83 6.36 2.73
CA LYS A 81 -9.98 5.76 3.41
C LYS A 81 -10.15 6.35 4.79
N SER A 82 -11.40 6.66 5.13
CA SER A 82 -11.85 6.97 6.48
C SER A 82 -13.11 6.14 6.80
N PRO A 83 -13.66 6.18 8.02
CA PRO A 83 -14.89 5.46 8.35
C PRO A 83 -16.10 5.86 7.49
N THR A 84 -16.09 7.08 6.96
CA THR A 84 -17.22 7.66 6.22
C THR A 84 -17.01 7.74 4.72
N GLU A 85 -15.77 7.64 4.22
CA GLU A 85 -15.47 7.85 2.80
C GLU A 85 -14.26 7.07 2.30
N THR A 86 -14.29 6.74 1.02
CA THR A 86 -13.12 6.25 0.26
C THR A 86 -12.95 7.14 -0.96
N LYS A 87 -11.73 7.65 -1.17
CA LYS A 87 -11.39 8.49 -2.32
C LYS A 87 -10.19 7.92 -3.05
N GLU A 88 -10.25 7.92 -4.38
CA GLU A 88 -9.15 7.48 -5.25
C GLU A 88 -8.58 8.68 -6.00
N PHE A 89 -7.25 8.75 -6.04
CA PHE A 89 -6.49 9.76 -6.75
C PHE A 89 -5.50 9.07 -7.69
N ALA A 90 -5.19 9.71 -8.81
CA ALA A 90 -4.13 9.23 -9.69
C ALA A 90 -2.77 9.35 -9.00
N TYR A 91 -1.98 8.27 -9.00
CA TYR A 91 -0.59 8.37 -8.56
C TYR A 91 0.22 9.19 -9.58
N LYS A 92 0.99 10.12 -9.06
CA LYS A 92 2.06 10.81 -9.80
C LYS A 92 3.38 10.52 -9.10
N ASN A 93 4.48 10.62 -9.83
CA ASN A 93 5.80 10.40 -9.25
C ASN A 93 6.00 11.27 -8.01
N SER A 94 6.62 10.67 -6.98
CA SER A 94 6.99 11.40 -5.76
C SER A 94 8.07 12.44 -6.05
N LYS A 95 8.06 13.50 -5.26
CA LYS A 95 9.15 14.48 -5.18
C LYS A 95 9.86 14.30 -3.86
N ILE A 96 11.19 14.40 -3.88
CA ILE A 96 12.00 14.37 -2.65
C ILE A 96 12.53 15.79 -2.45
N ASP A 97 12.22 16.37 -1.31
CA ASP A 97 12.71 17.68 -0.90
C ASP A 97 13.09 17.64 0.57
N SER A 98 14.32 18.05 0.88
CA SER A 98 14.83 18.16 2.26
C SER A 98 14.61 16.90 3.10
N GLY A 99 14.73 15.71 2.49
CA GLY A 99 14.54 14.41 3.14
C GLY A 99 13.09 13.98 3.32
N LYS A 100 12.14 14.75 2.81
CA LYS A 100 10.70 14.43 2.78
C LYS A 100 10.31 13.89 1.42
N ILE A 101 9.47 12.86 1.43
CA ILE A 101 8.88 12.28 0.22
C ILE A 101 7.48 12.86 0.08
N MET A 102 7.21 13.52 -1.02
CA MET A 102 5.93 14.18 -1.26
C MET A 102 5.21 13.56 -2.44
N TYR A 103 3.93 13.31 -2.27
CA TYR A 103 3.00 12.88 -3.30
C TYR A 103 1.90 13.91 -3.43
N GLU A 104 1.63 14.34 -4.64
CA GLU A 104 0.59 15.34 -4.93
C GLU A 104 -0.27 14.83 -6.08
N SER A 105 -1.56 14.83 -5.91
CA SER A 105 -2.53 14.50 -6.94
C SER A 105 -3.78 15.36 -6.80
N ALA A 106 -4.34 15.74 -7.93
CA ALA A 106 -5.67 16.32 -8.00
C ALA A 106 -6.63 15.28 -8.58
N SER A 107 -7.75 15.05 -7.92
CA SER A 107 -8.90 14.40 -8.54
C SER A 107 -9.45 15.34 -9.61
N GLY A 108 -9.86 14.79 -10.76
CA GLY A 108 -10.18 15.58 -11.97
C GLY A 108 -11.28 16.63 -11.83
N SER A 109 -11.91 16.77 -10.70
CA SER A 109 -12.98 17.73 -10.52
C SER A 109 -12.87 18.66 -9.32
N GLU A 110 -12.38 18.27 -8.13
CA GLU A 110 -12.57 19.19 -7.00
C GLU A 110 -11.63 19.06 -5.81
N GLU A 111 -10.96 17.95 -5.57
CA GLU A 111 -10.19 17.79 -4.35
C GLU A 111 -8.76 17.31 -4.64
N ALA A 112 -7.80 18.04 -4.12
CA ALA A 112 -6.39 17.65 -4.20
C ALA A 112 -6.00 16.90 -2.92
N ILE A 113 -5.14 15.90 -3.08
CA ILE A 113 -4.45 15.26 -1.98
C ILE A 113 -2.96 15.56 -2.05
N LYS A 114 -2.39 15.92 -0.91
CA LYS A 114 -0.94 16.05 -0.72
C LYS A 114 -0.54 15.18 0.47
N ILE A 115 0.44 14.32 0.26
CA ILE A 115 0.97 13.43 1.29
C ILE A 115 2.45 13.75 1.46
N ILE A 116 2.86 13.95 2.69
CA ILE A 116 4.25 14.23 3.06
C ILE A 116 4.67 13.12 4.01
N ILE A 117 5.71 12.38 3.66
CA ILE A 117 6.28 11.31 4.47
C ILE A 117 7.72 11.69 4.81
N GLU A 118 8.04 11.64 6.09
CA GLU A 118 9.36 11.97 6.62
C GLU A 118 9.91 10.79 7.42
N LYS A 119 11.18 10.45 7.19
CA LYS A 119 11.86 9.41 7.97
C LYS A 119 12.11 9.91 9.39
N GLN A 120 11.16 9.67 10.26
CA GLN A 120 11.17 10.09 11.64
C GLN A 120 10.36 9.08 12.46
N ASN A 121 10.88 8.69 13.63
CA ASN A 121 10.15 7.82 14.53
C ASN A 121 8.78 8.42 14.87
N CYS A 122 7.76 7.58 14.79
CA CYS A 122 6.36 7.97 14.96
C CYS A 122 5.63 6.90 15.78
N SER A 123 4.84 7.34 16.76
CA SER A 123 3.90 6.49 17.50
C SER A 123 2.48 6.86 17.11
N ASP A 124 1.62 5.84 16.94
CA ASP A 124 0.20 6.04 16.65
C ASP A 124 -0.64 6.39 17.89
N GLY A 125 -0.02 6.41 19.08
CA GLY A 125 -0.66 6.75 20.35
C GLY A 125 -1.65 5.71 20.88
N MET A 126 -1.94 4.64 20.13
CA MET A 126 -2.90 3.59 20.52
C MET A 126 -2.26 2.23 20.72
N SER A 127 -1.10 2.01 20.15
CA SER A 127 -0.36 0.76 20.29
C SER A 127 1.08 1.04 20.72
N ASP A 128 1.76 0.03 21.27
CA ASP A 128 3.19 0.09 21.57
C ASP A 128 4.06 0.05 20.30
N ARG A 129 3.43 0.13 19.13
CA ARG A 129 4.12 0.07 17.84
C ARG A 129 4.85 1.39 17.58
N GLN A 130 6.09 1.25 17.19
CA GLN A 130 6.91 2.34 16.68
C GLN A 130 6.97 2.22 15.15
N TYR A 131 6.81 3.32 14.47
CA TYR A 131 6.92 3.43 13.02
C TYR A 131 8.17 4.23 12.68
N HIS A 132 8.79 3.93 11.54
CA HIS A 132 10.00 4.64 11.10
C HIS A 132 9.70 5.94 10.34
N TYR A 133 8.44 6.19 10.02
CA TYR A 133 8.03 7.36 9.26
C TYR A 133 6.85 8.05 9.93
N SER A 134 6.92 9.38 9.96
CA SER A 134 5.75 10.23 10.17
C SER A 134 5.07 10.52 8.84
N ALA A 135 3.77 10.77 8.88
CA ALA A 135 2.97 11.12 7.71
C ALA A 135 2.08 12.33 8.00
N GLN A 136 1.97 13.20 7.00
CA GLN A 136 1.02 14.28 6.97
C GLN A 136 0.22 14.19 5.67
N VAL A 137 -1.11 14.21 5.78
CA VAL A 137 -2.03 14.18 4.64
C VAL A 137 -2.84 15.45 4.65
N ILE A 138 -2.80 16.17 3.55
CA ILE A 138 -3.62 17.36 3.29
C ILE A 138 -4.64 16.97 2.24
N LEU A 139 -5.91 17.00 2.61
CA LEU A 139 -7.06 16.64 1.77
C LEU A 139 -8.03 17.83 1.74
N GLY A 140 -7.99 18.58 0.64
CA GLY A 140 -8.68 19.87 0.59
C GLY A 140 -8.17 20.81 1.68
N SER A 141 -9.05 21.24 2.58
CA SER A 141 -8.70 22.08 3.74
C SER A 141 -8.30 21.29 5.00
N LYS A 142 -8.47 19.97 4.99
CA LYS A 142 -8.20 19.10 6.14
C LYS A 142 -6.71 18.73 6.18
N MET A 143 -6.10 18.84 7.35
CA MET A 143 -4.75 18.35 7.63
C MET A 143 -4.81 17.22 8.64
N LEU A 144 -4.33 16.05 8.26
CA LEU A 144 -4.30 14.83 9.03
C LEU A 144 -2.83 14.46 9.33
N LYS A 145 -2.55 14.05 10.55
CA LYS A 145 -1.20 13.61 10.97
C LYS A 145 -1.27 12.16 11.43
N GLY A 146 -0.20 11.42 11.21
CA GLY A 146 -0.09 10.03 11.61
C GLY A 146 1.27 9.45 11.26
N CYS A 147 1.33 8.13 11.19
CA CYS A 147 2.55 7.39 10.92
C CYS A 147 2.47 6.70 9.55
N ALA A 148 3.61 6.24 9.04
CA ALA A 148 3.64 5.48 7.80
C ALA A 148 4.55 4.25 7.88
N ILE A 149 4.21 3.27 7.06
CA ILE A 149 4.94 2.02 6.86
C ILE A 149 5.41 1.99 5.42
N ARG A 150 6.68 1.74 5.20
CA ARG A 150 7.23 1.50 3.86
C ARG A 150 7.17 0.03 3.52
N LYS A 151 6.92 -0.28 2.27
CA LYS A 151 7.00 -1.66 1.76
C LYS A 151 8.36 -2.27 2.07
N GLY A 152 8.35 -3.50 2.59
CA GLY A 152 9.57 -4.26 2.90
C GLY A 152 10.24 -3.89 4.22
N GLU A 153 9.76 -2.89 4.95
CA GLU A 153 10.26 -2.59 6.28
C GLU A 153 9.52 -3.40 7.35
N GLN A 154 10.29 -3.97 8.26
CA GLN A 154 9.73 -4.59 9.46
C GLN A 154 9.39 -3.49 10.47
N LEU A 155 8.19 -3.57 11.04
CA LEU A 155 7.86 -2.70 12.17
C LEU A 155 8.67 -3.13 13.39
N PRO A 156 9.36 -2.22 14.09
CA PRO A 156 10.02 -2.53 15.34
C PRO A 156 9.00 -3.05 16.35
N GLY A 157 9.34 -4.11 17.06
CA GLY A 157 8.56 -4.58 18.21
C GLY A 157 7.56 -5.71 17.92
N ASN A 158 7.60 -6.36 16.75
CA ASN A 158 6.93 -7.63 16.55
C ASN A 158 7.98 -8.75 16.47
N PRO A 159 8.07 -9.65 17.45
CA PRO A 159 8.93 -10.82 17.40
C PRO A 159 8.52 -11.79 16.29
#